data_1bc085e647618032457ff17779fcea49
#
_entry.id   1bc085e647618032457ff17779fcea49
#
_cell.length_a   1.000
_cell.length_b   1.000
_cell.length_c   1.000
_cell.angle_alpha   90.00
_cell.angle_beta   90.00
_cell.angle_gamma   90.00
#
_symmetry.space_group_name_H-M   'P 1'
#
loop_
_entity.id
_entity.type
_entity.pdbx_description
1 polymer ?
#
loop_
_entity_poly.entity_id
_entity_poly.type
_entity_poly.pdbx_seq_one_letter_code
_entity_poly.pdbx_strand_id
1 'polypeptide(L)'
;MRIVVLALVLTLFGCATASDPPTGEGGDWRSFYVVNHGLHTGLVIARPDLLQVLPALAEAFSDGDFVEFGWGDEDFYRAPQATLSLALRALFGSTATVLHAVKIDGDPRRRFAASEVIEVRVTEDGYQRLLAFVAGSFTHSATGTLVVLGPGLYGESRFYQAEGRYSLFYTCNTWVAEALAASNCPMSPTAVITAGNVMSQLRRATVVGASCLATR
;
A
#
# COMPACT_ATOMS: atom_id res chain seq x y z
N MET A 1 3.19 16.97 73.94
CA MET A 1 2.38 17.79 73.04
C MET A 1 2.82 17.47 71.62
N ARG A 2 2.12 16.55 70.91
CA ARG A 2 2.46 16.10 69.56
C ARG A 2 1.56 16.84 68.58
N ILE A 3 2.16 17.65 67.74
CA ILE A 3 1.45 18.41 66.68
C ILE A 3 1.37 17.48 65.47
N VAL A 4 0.13 17.10 65.07
CA VAL A 4 -0.15 16.37 63.85
C VAL A 4 -0.40 17.39 62.74
N VAL A 5 0.48 17.47 61.77
CA VAL A 5 0.31 18.28 60.56
C VAL A 5 -0.47 17.45 59.56
N LEU A 6 -1.71 17.83 59.30
CA LEU A 6 -2.58 17.22 58.29
C LEU A 6 -2.28 17.87 56.91
N ALA A 7 -1.60 17.16 56.04
CA ALA A 7 -1.36 17.62 54.68
C ALA A 7 -2.61 17.34 53.83
N LEU A 8 -3.26 18.41 53.40
CA LEU A 8 -4.40 18.38 52.47
C LEU A 8 -3.88 18.26 51.03
N VAL A 9 -4.01 17.07 50.42
CA VAL A 9 -3.69 16.86 49.00
C VAL A 9 -4.92 17.27 48.19
N LEU A 10 -4.87 18.43 47.53
CA LEU A 10 -5.84 18.83 46.50
C LEU A 10 -5.50 18.07 45.19
N THR A 11 -6.31 17.08 44.84
CA THR A 11 -6.32 16.48 43.51
C THR A 11 -7.12 17.41 42.57
N LEU A 12 -6.40 18.11 41.69
CA LEU A 12 -7.01 18.83 40.56
C LEU A 12 -7.43 17.79 39.50
N PHE A 13 -8.72 17.46 39.46
CA PHE A 13 -9.32 16.81 38.32
C PHE A 13 -9.39 17.82 37.17
N GLY A 14 -8.38 17.81 36.29
CA GLY A 14 -8.45 18.47 35.00
C GLY A 14 -9.46 17.73 34.13
N CYS A 15 -10.61 18.36 33.83
CA CYS A 15 -11.46 17.90 32.74
C CYS A 15 -10.66 18.03 31.44
N ALA A 16 -10.10 16.91 30.95
CA ALA A 16 -9.68 16.82 29.58
C ALA A 16 -10.95 16.92 28.71
N THR A 17 -11.17 18.06 28.06
CA THR A 17 -12.16 18.16 26.99
C THR A 17 -11.69 17.22 25.91
N ALA A 18 -12.39 16.10 25.72
CA ALA A 18 -12.26 15.28 24.54
C ALA A 18 -12.58 16.21 23.37
N SER A 19 -11.57 16.50 22.55
CA SER A 19 -11.79 17.16 21.27
C SER A 19 -12.66 16.22 20.47
N ASP A 20 -13.82 16.67 20.01
CA ASP A 20 -14.64 15.91 19.07
C ASP A 20 -13.75 15.51 17.89
N PRO A 21 -13.87 14.25 17.41
CA PRO A 21 -13.16 13.85 16.21
C PRO A 21 -13.58 14.80 15.08
N PRO A 22 -12.64 15.27 14.25
CA PRO A 22 -12.98 16.17 13.15
C PRO A 22 -14.03 15.48 12.29
N THR A 23 -15.22 16.03 12.26
CA THR A 23 -16.30 15.66 11.35
C THR A 23 -15.83 16.05 9.95
N GLY A 24 -15.17 15.15 9.25
CA GLY A 24 -14.63 15.37 7.89
C GLY A 24 -15.72 15.37 6.83
N GLU A 25 -16.77 16.17 7.02
CA GLU A 25 -17.70 16.55 5.96
C GLU A 25 -17.12 17.76 5.23
N GLY A 26 -16.31 17.51 4.17
CA GLY A 26 -15.79 18.56 3.31
C GLY A 26 -14.35 18.41 2.80
N GLY A 27 -13.65 17.35 3.13
CA GLY A 27 -12.33 17.08 2.55
C GLY A 27 -12.45 16.37 1.20
N ASP A 28 -11.62 16.75 0.21
CA ASP A 28 -11.50 16.02 -1.05
C ASP A 28 -10.95 14.62 -0.77
N TRP A 29 -11.84 13.63 -0.81
CA TRP A 29 -11.50 12.22 -0.64
C TRP A 29 -11.08 11.62 -1.96
N ARG A 30 -9.99 10.87 -1.93
CA ARG A 30 -9.47 10.12 -3.08
C ARG A 30 -9.53 8.63 -2.79
N SER A 31 -9.79 7.84 -3.85
CA SER A 31 -9.95 6.39 -3.74
C SER A 31 -8.86 5.64 -4.49
N PHE A 32 -8.44 4.53 -3.92
CA PHE A 32 -7.66 3.50 -4.57
C PHE A 32 -8.13 2.13 -4.07
N TYR A 33 -7.61 1.03 -4.62
CA TYR A 33 -8.08 -0.30 -4.22
C TYR A 33 -6.93 -1.20 -3.80
N VAL A 34 -7.23 -2.12 -2.89
CA VAL A 34 -6.36 -3.25 -2.52
C VAL A 34 -7.06 -4.54 -2.88
N VAL A 35 -6.39 -5.37 -3.67
CA VAL A 35 -6.90 -6.64 -4.18
C VAL A 35 -6.18 -7.79 -3.49
N ASN A 36 -6.92 -8.76 -2.97
CA ASN A 36 -6.38 -9.97 -2.36
C ASN A 36 -6.28 -11.08 -3.42
N HIS A 37 -5.07 -11.42 -3.85
CA HIS A 37 -4.78 -12.52 -4.77
C HIS A 37 -4.43 -13.84 -4.06
N GLY A 38 -4.79 -13.98 -2.79
CA GLY A 38 -4.50 -15.17 -1.96
C GLY A 38 -3.13 -15.09 -1.28
N LEU A 39 -2.05 -15.26 -2.02
CA LEU A 39 -0.68 -15.20 -1.46
C LEU A 39 -0.15 -13.78 -1.33
N HIS A 40 -0.57 -12.85 -2.20
CA HIS A 40 -0.14 -11.45 -2.20
C HIS A 40 -1.32 -10.50 -2.36
N THR A 41 -1.06 -9.22 -2.11
CA THR A 41 -2.02 -8.14 -2.37
C THR A 41 -1.50 -7.26 -3.50
N GLY A 42 -2.44 -6.81 -4.37
CA GLY A 42 -2.22 -5.80 -5.40
C GLY A 42 -2.72 -4.44 -4.95
N LEU A 43 -2.03 -3.38 -5.36
CA LEU A 43 -2.41 -1.99 -5.14
C LEU A 43 -2.89 -1.39 -6.46
N VAL A 44 -4.16 -0.95 -6.54
CA VAL A 44 -4.78 -0.44 -7.78
C VAL A 44 -5.03 1.06 -7.66
N ILE A 45 -4.43 1.83 -8.54
CA ILE A 45 -4.43 3.30 -8.52
C ILE A 45 -4.98 3.82 -9.85
N ALA A 46 -5.76 4.90 -9.80
CA ALA A 46 -6.27 5.57 -10.98
C ALA A 46 -5.11 6.02 -11.90
N ARG A 47 -5.14 5.59 -13.16
CA ARG A 47 -4.09 5.89 -14.14
C ARG A 47 -3.85 7.39 -14.33
N PRO A 48 -4.88 8.26 -14.47
CA PRO A 48 -4.64 9.70 -14.66
C PRO A 48 -3.83 10.33 -13.52
N ASP A 49 -4.08 9.91 -12.28
CA ASP A 49 -3.38 10.43 -11.11
C ASP A 49 -1.93 9.93 -11.05
N LEU A 50 -1.75 8.65 -11.38
CA LEU A 50 -0.42 8.04 -11.44
C LEU A 50 0.48 8.72 -12.48
N LEU A 51 -0.07 9.07 -13.66
CA LEU A 51 0.69 9.74 -14.71
C LEU A 51 1.13 11.17 -14.36
N GLN A 52 0.53 11.80 -13.36
CA GLN A 52 0.98 13.11 -12.86
C GLN A 52 2.32 13.01 -12.13
N VAL A 53 2.58 11.90 -11.44
CA VAL A 53 3.83 11.67 -10.68
C VAL A 53 4.82 10.76 -11.43
N LEU A 54 4.32 9.92 -12.34
CA LEU A 54 5.10 8.98 -13.14
C LEU A 54 4.74 9.09 -14.64
N PRO A 55 5.00 10.24 -15.29
CA PRO A 55 4.65 10.44 -16.70
C PRO A 55 5.33 9.45 -17.65
N ALA A 56 6.46 8.85 -17.23
CA ALA A 56 7.15 7.81 -17.99
C ALA A 56 6.33 6.53 -18.19
N LEU A 57 5.27 6.31 -17.41
CA LEU A 57 4.35 5.19 -17.61
C LEU A 57 3.35 5.41 -18.76
N ALA A 58 3.21 6.64 -19.27
CA ALA A 58 2.21 6.97 -20.31
C ALA A 58 2.41 6.17 -21.61
N GLU A 59 3.65 5.84 -21.98
CA GLU A 59 3.93 5.02 -23.16
C GLU A 59 3.43 3.58 -23.00
N ALA A 60 3.63 3.00 -21.80
CA ALA A 60 3.24 1.62 -21.53
C ALA A 60 1.74 1.48 -21.21
N PHE A 61 1.12 2.54 -20.69
CA PHE A 61 -0.28 2.59 -20.27
C PHE A 61 -0.95 3.82 -20.89
N SER A 62 -1.04 3.86 -22.25
CA SER A 62 -1.62 4.98 -22.99
C SER A 62 -3.12 5.14 -22.74
N ASP A 63 -3.81 4.04 -22.43
CA ASP A 63 -5.22 3.94 -22.10
C ASP A 63 -5.44 3.11 -20.82
N GLY A 64 -6.70 2.83 -20.47
CA GLY A 64 -7.08 2.15 -19.24
C GLY A 64 -7.46 3.11 -18.12
N ASP A 65 -8.22 2.61 -17.16
CA ASP A 65 -8.76 3.41 -16.06
C ASP A 65 -7.84 3.40 -14.84
N PHE A 66 -7.20 2.25 -14.58
CA PHE A 66 -6.32 2.04 -13.43
C PHE A 66 -5.05 1.28 -13.84
N VAL A 67 -4.07 1.31 -12.93
CA VAL A 67 -2.89 0.43 -12.97
C VAL A 67 -2.80 -0.30 -11.65
N GLU A 68 -2.70 -1.63 -11.70
CA GLU A 68 -2.41 -2.47 -10.55
C GLU A 68 -0.90 -2.66 -10.40
N PHE A 69 -0.40 -2.56 -9.19
CA PHE A 69 0.98 -2.83 -8.83
C PHE A 69 1.10 -4.01 -7.86
N GLY A 70 2.00 -4.94 -8.22
CA GLY A 70 2.56 -5.92 -7.31
C GLY A 70 4.06 -5.71 -7.19
N TRP A 71 4.61 -5.76 -5.99
CA TRP A 71 6.05 -5.68 -5.72
C TRP A 71 6.57 -7.03 -5.23
N GLY A 72 7.79 -7.41 -5.59
CA GLY A 72 8.33 -8.68 -5.12
C GLY A 72 9.74 -8.99 -5.60
N ASP A 73 10.22 -10.20 -5.25
CA ASP A 73 11.51 -10.73 -5.71
C ASP A 73 11.50 -10.96 -7.23
N GLU A 74 12.54 -10.53 -7.93
CA GLU A 74 12.60 -10.58 -9.39
C GLU A 74 12.56 -12.02 -9.91
N ASP A 75 13.40 -12.90 -9.37
CA ASP A 75 13.51 -14.26 -9.86
C ASP A 75 12.24 -15.07 -9.62
N PHE A 76 11.63 -14.89 -8.45
CA PHE A 76 10.36 -15.55 -8.12
C PHE A 76 9.20 -15.01 -8.95
N TYR A 77 9.09 -13.71 -9.09
CA TYR A 77 7.95 -13.06 -9.74
C TYR A 77 7.93 -13.29 -11.25
N ARG A 78 9.12 -13.31 -11.89
CA ARG A 78 9.27 -13.49 -13.34
C ARG A 78 9.40 -14.94 -13.76
N ALA A 79 9.44 -15.89 -12.83
CA ALA A 79 9.55 -17.31 -13.14
C ALA A 79 8.27 -17.82 -13.83
N PRO A 80 8.39 -18.62 -14.92
CA PRO A 80 7.24 -19.25 -15.56
C PRO A 80 6.45 -20.17 -14.63
N GLN A 81 7.13 -20.74 -13.64
CA GLN A 81 6.53 -21.56 -12.58
C GLN A 81 7.17 -21.23 -11.23
N ALA A 82 6.35 -20.93 -10.25
CA ALA A 82 6.80 -20.75 -8.87
C ALA A 82 7.23 -22.12 -8.29
N THR A 83 8.48 -22.21 -7.86
CA THR A 83 9.02 -23.42 -7.21
C THR A 83 9.38 -23.14 -5.76
N LEU A 84 9.43 -24.20 -4.93
CA LEU A 84 9.85 -24.05 -3.52
C LEU A 84 11.27 -23.48 -3.41
N SER A 85 12.19 -23.88 -4.29
CA SER A 85 13.56 -23.36 -4.30
C SER A 85 13.62 -21.86 -4.59
N LEU A 86 12.81 -21.36 -5.54
CA LEU A 86 12.68 -19.93 -5.82
C LEU A 86 12.07 -19.18 -4.64
N ALA A 87 11.03 -19.73 -4.01
CA ALA A 87 10.42 -19.12 -2.82
C ALA A 87 11.44 -19.01 -1.66
N LEU A 88 12.20 -20.06 -1.38
CA LEU A 88 13.24 -20.04 -0.34
C LEU A 88 14.34 -19.03 -0.70
N ARG A 89 14.75 -18.96 -1.95
CA ARG A 89 15.74 -17.97 -2.42
C ARG A 89 15.23 -16.55 -2.26
N ALA A 90 14.00 -16.27 -2.62
CA ALA A 90 13.38 -14.97 -2.41
C ALA A 90 13.39 -14.56 -0.94
N LEU A 91 13.05 -15.49 -0.03
CA LEU A 91 12.98 -15.21 1.40
C LEU A 91 14.35 -15.00 2.07
N PHE A 92 15.40 -15.69 1.61
CA PHE A 92 16.69 -15.72 2.29
C PHE A 92 17.87 -15.17 1.47
N GLY A 93 17.69 -14.95 0.19
CA GLY A 93 18.79 -14.56 -0.72
C GLY A 93 18.38 -13.64 -1.87
N SER A 94 17.29 -12.88 -1.73
CA SER A 94 16.85 -11.93 -2.78
C SER A 94 17.96 -10.95 -3.14
N THR A 95 18.18 -10.78 -4.44
CA THR A 95 19.20 -9.89 -5.00
C THR A 95 18.63 -8.65 -5.67
N ALA A 96 17.44 -8.78 -6.25
CA ALA A 96 16.74 -7.70 -6.95
C ALA A 96 15.24 -7.82 -6.75
N THR A 97 14.55 -6.70 -6.84
CA THR A 97 13.09 -6.63 -6.74
C THR A 97 12.48 -5.98 -7.96
N VAL A 98 11.21 -6.30 -8.20
CA VAL A 98 10.47 -5.80 -9.35
C VAL A 98 9.11 -5.26 -8.93
N LEU A 99 8.63 -4.28 -9.71
CA LEU A 99 7.24 -3.89 -9.79
C LEU A 99 6.62 -4.50 -11.03
N HIS A 100 5.55 -5.25 -10.84
CA HIS A 100 4.66 -5.72 -11.91
C HIS A 100 3.50 -4.73 -12.02
N ALA A 101 3.46 -3.97 -13.11
CA ALA A 101 2.41 -3.01 -13.38
C ALA A 101 1.47 -3.57 -14.45
N VAL A 102 0.16 -3.59 -14.17
CA VAL A 102 -0.88 -4.17 -15.02
C VAL A 102 -1.97 -3.15 -15.31
N LYS A 103 -2.32 -2.97 -16.58
CA LYS A 103 -3.46 -2.16 -17.00
C LYS A 103 -4.77 -2.80 -16.55
N ILE A 104 -5.66 -1.99 -15.99
CA ILE A 104 -7.00 -2.39 -15.60
C ILE A 104 -8.01 -1.46 -16.28
N ASP A 105 -8.94 -2.06 -17.01
CA ASP A 105 -10.06 -1.38 -17.63
C ASP A 105 -11.34 -1.58 -16.80
N GLY A 106 -12.10 -0.52 -16.61
CA GLY A 106 -13.34 -0.52 -15.85
C GLY A 106 -13.16 -0.64 -14.33
N ASP A 107 -14.20 -1.04 -13.66
CA ASP A 107 -14.25 -1.15 -12.20
C ASP A 107 -13.37 -2.30 -11.67
N PRO A 108 -12.40 -2.04 -10.78
CA PRO A 108 -11.54 -3.07 -10.19
C PRO A 108 -12.32 -4.19 -9.49
N ARG A 109 -13.47 -3.90 -8.87
CA ARG A 109 -14.32 -4.92 -8.25
C ARG A 109 -14.88 -5.92 -9.25
N ARG A 110 -15.24 -5.44 -10.44
CA ARG A 110 -15.72 -6.32 -11.53
C ARG A 110 -14.56 -7.10 -12.16
N ARG A 111 -13.42 -6.44 -12.34
CA ARG A 111 -12.22 -7.06 -12.90
C ARG A 111 -11.72 -8.21 -12.03
N PHE A 112 -11.80 -8.07 -10.73
CA PHE A 112 -11.35 -9.06 -9.74
C PHE A 112 -12.51 -9.70 -8.97
N ALA A 113 -13.61 -10.02 -9.64
CA ALA A 113 -14.83 -10.52 -9.00
C ALA A 113 -14.66 -11.82 -8.18
N ALA A 114 -13.59 -12.60 -8.45
CA ALA A 114 -13.23 -13.79 -7.67
C ALA A 114 -12.33 -13.48 -6.46
N SER A 115 -11.92 -12.23 -6.27
CA SER A 115 -11.02 -11.78 -5.21
C SER A 115 -11.74 -10.85 -4.24
N GLU A 116 -11.25 -10.77 -3.00
CA GLU A 116 -11.67 -9.68 -2.12
C GLU A 116 -11.00 -8.38 -2.57
N VAL A 117 -11.82 -7.38 -2.90
CA VAL A 117 -11.38 -6.03 -3.27
C VAL A 117 -11.88 -5.04 -2.23
N ILE A 118 -10.98 -4.28 -1.63
CA ILE A 118 -11.31 -3.21 -0.70
C ILE A 118 -11.00 -1.86 -1.36
N GLU A 119 -12.00 -0.99 -1.45
CA GLU A 119 -11.77 0.42 -1.76
C GLU A 119 -11.28 1.14 -0.51
N VAL A 120 -10.19 1.84 -0.65
CA VAL A 120 -9.61 2.66 0.41
C VAL A 120 -9.78 4.13 0.02
N ARG A 121 -10.42 4.90 0.88
CA ARG A 121 -10.60 6.35 0.71
C ARG A 121 -9.74 7.07 1.71
N VAL A 122 -8.94 8.02 1.24
CA VAL A 122 -8.02 8.83 2.05
C VAL A 122 -8.17 10.30 1.68
N THR A 123 -7.65 11.18 2.52
CA THR A 123 -7.56 12.61 2.18
C THR A 123 -6.64 12.82 0.98
N GLU A 124 -6.77 13.94 0.26
CA GLU A 124 -5.88 14.29 -0.85
C GLU A 124 -4.41 14.22 -0.45
N ASP A 125 -4.03 14.76 0.72
CA ASP A 125 -2.66 14.69 1.23
C ASP A 125 -2.18 13.23 1.46
N GLY A 126 -3.04 12.35 2.00
CA GLY A 126 -2.75 10.92 2.12
C GLY A 126 -2.56 10.25 0.76
N TYR A 127 -3.38 10.63 -0.22
CA TYR A 127 -3.29 10.10 -1.58
C TYR A 127 -2.00 10.53 -2.29
N GLN A 128 -1.59 11.80 -2.15
CA GLN A 128 -0.33 12.29 -2.70
C GLN A 128 0.89 11.56 -2.10
N ARG A 129 0.87 11.23 -0.79
CA ARG A 129 1.90 10.41 -0.18
C ARG A 129 1.91 8.97 -0.70
N LEU A 130 0.74 8.38 -0.97
CA LEU A 130 0.64 7.08 -1.63
C LEU A 130 1.31 7.11 -3.01
N LEU A 131 0.97 8.11 -3.83
CA LEU A 131 1.56 8.28 -5.17
C LEU A 131 3.07 8.45 -5.10
N ALA A 132 3.57 9.26 -4.16
CA ALA A 132 5.00 9.45 -3.94
C ALA A 132 5.70 8.15 -3.49
N PHE A 133 5.08 7.37 -2.62
CA PHE A 133 5.59 6.06 -2.20
C PHE A 133 5.72 5.11 -3.40
N VAL A 134 4.69 5.01 -4.22
CA VAL A 134 4.72 4.15 -5.42
C VAL A 134 5.78 4.64 -6.41
N ALA A 135 5.86 5.95 -6.65
CA ALA A 135 6.89 6.53 -7.53
C ALA A 135 8.30 6.25 -7.02
N GLY A 136 8.54 6.39 -5.72
CA GLY A 136 9.81 6.09 -5.07
C GLY A 136 10.19 4.61 -5.04
N SER A 137 9.25 3.71 -5.37
CA SER A 137 9.51 2.27 -5.45
C SER A 137 10.14 1.84 -6.78
N PHE A 138 10.18 2.71 -7.78
CA PHE A 138 10.82 2.42 -9.07
C PHE A 138 12.31 2.75 -9.04
N THR A 139 13.12 1.86 -9.59
CA THR A 139 14.54 2.17 -9.85
C THR A 139 14.67 3.00 -11.12
N HIS A 140 15.49 4.06 -11.03
CA HIS A 140 15.82 4.93 -12.14
C HIS A 140 17.23 4.66 -12.65
N SER A 141 17.39 4.72 -13.96
CA SER A 141 18.71 4.67 -14.62
C SER A 141 19.53 5.92 -14.30
N ALA A 142 20.79 5.92 -14.68
CA ALA A 142 21.66 7.11 -14.54
C ALA A 142 21.14 8.36 -15.30
N THR A 143 20.26 8.16 -16.28
CA THR A 143 19.61 9.23 -17.06
C THR A 143 18.23 9.62 -16.49
N GLY A 144 17.81 9.05 -15.38
CA GLY A 144 16.52 9.34 -14.72
C GLY A 144 15.31 8.66 -15.34
N THR A 145 15.50 7.69 -16.24
CA THR A 145 14.41 6.91 -16.83
C THR A 145 14.10 5.66 -16.00
N LEU A 146 12.85 5.18 -16.04
CA LEU A 146 12.48 3.92 -15.39
C LEU A 146 13.20 2.74 -16.04
N VAL A 147 13.71 1.81 -15.23
CA VAL A 147 14.37 0.60 -15.74
C VAL A 147 13.31 -0.45 -16.06
N VAL A 148 13.02 -0.62 -17.36
CA VAL A 148 12.05 -1.61 -17.86
C VAL A 148 12.73 -2.96 -18.01
N LEU A 149 12.13 -4.02 -17.45
CA LEU A 149 12.64 -5.39 -17.49
C LEU A 149 11.95 -6.28 -18.53
N GLY A 150 10.86 -5.80 -19.15
CA GLY A 150 10.14 -6.50 -20.20
C GLY A 150 8.65 -6.66 -19.94
N PRO A 151 7.94 -7.50 -20.73
CA PRO A 151 6.52 -7.74 -20.58
C PRO A 151 6.20 -8.39 -19.23
N GLY A 152 5.00 -8.12 -18.72
CA GLY A 152 4.49 -8.69 -17.48
C GLY A 152 3.92 -10.11 -17.66
N LEU A 153 3.29 -10.62 -16.59
CA LEU A 153 2.80 -12.01 -16.54
C LEU A 153 1.48 -12.21 -17.28
N TYR A 154 0.62 -11.20 -17.32
CA TYR A 154 -0.72 -11.30 -17.89
C TYR A 154 -1.24 -9.94 -18.35
N GLY A 155 -2.15 -9.96 -19.32
CA GLY A 155 -2.77 -8.76 -19.86
C GLY A 155 -1.76 -7.78 -20.45
N GLU A 156 -2.14 -6.52 -20.54
CA GLU A 156 -1.22 -5.43 -20.86
C GLU A 156 -0.47 -5.04 -19.61
N SER A 157 0.74 -5.55 -19.48
CA SER A 157 1.55 -5.39 -18.26
C SER A 157 3.04 -5.34 -18.54
N ARG A 158 3.81 -4.76 -17.61
CA ARG A 158 5.26 -4.66 -17.69
C ARG A 158 5.90 -4.90 -16.33
N PHE A 159 7.11 -5.42 -16.35
CA PHE A 159 8.01 -5.44 -15.21
C PHE A 159 8.96 -4.26 -15.25
N TYR A 160 9.11 -3.62 -14.10
CA TYR A 160 10.09 -2.57 -13.85
C TYR A 160 11.01 -3.00 -12.70
N GLN A 161 12.28 -2.61 -12.78
CA GLN A 161 13.18 -2.77 -11.63
C GLN A 161 12.68 -1.92 -10.46
N ALA A 162 12.70 -2.48 -9.26
CA ALA A 162 12.19 -1.81 -8.06
C ALA A 162 13.29 -1.61 -7.02
N GLU A 163 13.06 -0.64 -6.15
CA GLU A 163 13.87 -0.39 -4.96
C GLU A 163 13.51 -1.38 -3.84
N GLY A 164 14.44 -1.58 -2.92
CA GLY A 164 14.28 -2.43 -1.76
C GLY A 164 14.83 -3.85 -1.93
N ARG A 165 14.61 -4.69 -0.93
CA ARG A 165 15.02 -6.11 -0.92
C ARG A 165 13.90 -6.97 -0.35
N TYR A 166 13.56 -8.01 -1.07
CA TYR A 166 12.61 -9.01 -0.59
C TYR A 166 13.25 -9.87 0.50
N SER A 167 12.49 -10.22 1.54
CA SER A 167 12.95 -11.10 2.60
C SER A 167 11.77 -11.72 3.34
N LEU A 168 12.06 -12.67 4.24
CA LEU A 168 11.06 -13.25 5.14
C LEU A 168 10.31 -12.18 5.97
N PHE A 169 10.95 -11.07 6.28
CA PHE A 169 10.40 -9.99 7.11
C PHE A 169 9.91 -8.78 6.30
N TYR A 170 10.18 -8.77 4.99
CA TYR A 170 9.73 -7.71 4.08
C TYR A 170 9.26 -8.33 2.76
N THR A 171 7.97 -8.55 2.67
CA THR A 171 7.31 -9.23 1.55
C THR A 171 6.52 -8.25 0.67
N CYS A 172 5.91 -8.75 -0.42
CA CYS A 172 4.95 -7.99 -1.22
C CYS A 172 3.82 -7.39 -0.37
N ASN A 173 3.36 -8.10 0.64
CA ASN A 173 2.30 -7.65 1.53
C ASN A 173 2.78 -6.56 2.50
N THR A 174 4.04 -6.61 2.94
CA THR A 174 4.67 -5.54 3.74
C THR A 174 4.76 -4.26 2.93
N TRP A 175 5.17 -4.33 1.65
CA TRP A 175 5.22 -3.19 0.73
C TRP A 175 3.84 -2.51 0.58
N VAL A 176 2.75 -3.29 0.38
CA VAL A 176 1.39 -2.73 0.34
C VAL A 176 1.00 -2.11 1.68
N ALA A 177 1.37 -2.72 2.81
CA ALA A 177 1.09 -2.15 4.12
C ALA A 177 1.83 -0.84 4.37
N GLU A 178 3.06 -0.68 3.86
CA GLU A 178 3.80 0.59 3.89
C GLU A 178 3.15 1.67 3.01
N ALA A 179 2.69 1.30 1.80
CA ALA A 179 1.93 2.20 0.94
C ALA A 179 0.66 2.73 1.65
N LEU A 180 -0.06 1.84 2.31
CA LEU A 180 -1.23 2.19 3.12
C LEU A 180 -0.86 3.09 4.33
N ALA A 181 0.22 2.78 5.03
CA ALA A 181 0.70 3.63 6.13
C ALA A 181 1.12 5.01 5.63
N ALA A 182 1.80 5.09 4.49
CA ALA A 182 2.16 6.35 3.83
C ALA A 182 0.93 7.19 3.50
N SER A 183 -0.19 6.57 3.13
CA SER A 183 -1.47 7.24 2.86
C SER A 183 -2.24 7.67 4.13
N ASN A 184 -1.65 7.58 5.31
CA ASN A 184 -2.27 7.83 6.63
C ASN A 184 -3.34 6.81 7.04
N CYS A 185 -3.38 5.63 6.42
CA CYS A 185 -4.17 4.54 6.96
C CYS A 185 -3.50 3.95 8.22
N PRO A 186 -4.26 3.61 9.26
CA PRO A 186 -3.71 3.07 10.51
C PRO A 186 -3.25 1.62 10.31
N MET A 187 -2.09 1.46 9.67
CA MET A 187 -1.44 0.20 9.39
C MET A 187 -0.20 0.01 10.24
N SER A 188 0.10 -1.24 10.57
CA SER A 188 1.36 -1.66 11.20
C SER A 188 2.13 -2.56 10.25
N PRO A 189 2.97 -2.02 9.35
CA PRO A 189 3.64 -2.81 8.31
C PRO A 189 4.52 -3.94 8.86
N THR A 190 5.19 -3.72 9.99
CA THR A 190 6.04 -4.73 10.66
C THR A 190 5.29 -5.98 11.12
N ALA A 191 3.96 -5.91 11.22
CA ALA A 191 3.09 -7.04 11.58
C ALA A 191 2.43 -7.69 10.34
N VAL A 192 2.90 -7.34 9.12
CA VAL A 192 2.30 -7.79 7.87
C VAL A 192 3.30 -8.62 7.07
N ILE A 193 3.01 -9.91 6.93
CA ILE A 193 3.76 -10.83 6.07
C ILE A 193 2.83 -11.44 5.00
N THR A 194 1.55 -11.64 5.31
CA THR A 194 0.58 -12.30 4.44
C THR A 194 -0.49 -11.34 3.93
N ALA A 195 -1.14 -11.68 2.80
CA ALA A 195 -2.30 -10.96 2.29
C ALA A 195 -3.42 -10.86 3.35
N GLY A 196 -3.66 -11.93 4.11
CA GLY A 196 -4.62 -11.95 5.20
C GLY A 196 -4.33 -10.91 6.29
N ASN A 197 -3.05 -10.63 6.59
CA ASN A 197 -2.68 -9.57 7.54
C ASN A 197 -3.07 -8.18 7.02
N VAL A 198 -2.78 -7.86 5.72
CA VAL A 198 -3.18 -6.59 5.09
C VAL A 198 -4.69 -6.41 5.17
N MET A 199 -5.44 -7.38 4.63
CA MET A 199 -6.90 -7.29 4.54
C MET A 199 -7.56 -7.20 5.93
N SER A 200 -7.03 -7.92 6.90
CA SER A 200 -7.50 -7.88 8.29
C SER A 200 -7.26 -6.50 8.94
N GLN A 201 -6.10 -5.87 8.71
CA GLN A 201 -5.84 -4.52 9.21
C GLN A 201 -6.73 -3.48 8.53
N LEU A 202 -6.90 -3.56 7.20
CA LEU A 202 -7.81 -2.67 6.46
C LEU A 202 -9.26 -2.76 6.96
N ARG A 203 -9.78 -3.96 7.18
CA ARG A 203 -11.14 -4.12 7.74
C ARG A 203 -11.30 -3.51 9.12
N ARG A 204 -10.24 -3.45 9.94
CA ARG A 204 -10.26 -2.77 11.24
C ARG A 204 -10.11 -1.25 11.11
N ALA A 205 -9.37 -0.78 10.13
CA ALA A 205 -9.15 0.65 9.88
C ALA A 205 -10.48 1.41 9.62
N THR A 206 -11.49 0.73 9.04
CA THR A 206 -12.83 1.27 8.78
C THR A 206 -13.53 1.77 10.05
N VAL A 207 -13.10 1.32 11.21
CA VAL A 207 -13.77 1.59 12.50
C VAL A 207 -13.09 2.73 13.28
N VAL A 208 -11.84 3.11 12.97
CA VAL A 208 -10.98 3.82 13.92
C VAL A 208 -10.55 5.22 13.49
N GLY A 209 -10.66 5.64 12.20
CA GLY A 209 -9.98 6.86 11.81
C GLY A 209 -10.62 7.71 10.72
N ALA A 210 -10.68 9.01 10.97
CA ALA A 210 -11.21 10.02 10.05
C ALA A 210 -10.34 10.27 8.79
N SER A 211 -9.16 9.67 8.67
CA SER A 211 -8.24 9.91 7.54
C SER A 211 -8.14 8.74 6.54
N CYS A 212 -8.73 7.59 6.86
CA CYS A 212 -8.73 6.40 6.01
C CYS A 212 -10.01 5.60 6.22
N LEU A 213 -10.79 5.42 5.16
CA LEU A 213 -12.03 4.63 5.15
C LEU A 213 -11.84 3.47 4.18
N ALA A 214 -12.13 2.25 4.61
CA ALA A 214 -12.08 1.07 3.77
C ALA A 214 -13.49 0.50 3.57
N THR A 215 -13.92 0.24 2.33
CA THR A 215 -15.24 -0.31 1.99
C THR A 215 -15.11 -1.48 1.02
N ARG A 216 -15.96 -2.49 1.19
CA ARG A 216 -16.03 -3.66 0.29
C ARG A 216 -16.88 -3.38 -0.93
#